data_c3a4a040c6e6025fafc6baf4ecf96604
#
_entry.id   c3a4a040c6e6025fafc6baf4ecf96604
#
_cell.length_a   1.000
_cell.length_b   1.000
_cell.length_c   1.000
_cell.angle_alpha   90.00
_cell.angle_beta   90.00
_cell.angle_gamma   90.00
#
_symmetry.space_group_name_H-M   'P 1'
#
loop_
_entity.id
_entity.type
_entity.pdbx_description
1 polymer ?
#
loop_
_entity_poly.entity_id
_entity_poly.type
_entity_poly.pdbx_seq_one_letter_code
_entity_poly.pdbx_strand_id
1 'polypeptide(L)'
;MKIGLIDADLMWSKRANGRRYGKTKADIFPNLAIMKLSAWHKRNGDDVEWYNGLKHYNRIYVSKVFSTTPENQMVINADEVIRGGSGYAIQLIEGREVWNGNDKQLPDEVEHIMPDYSLYKMVKDTAIGFLSRGCPRGCSFCHVAAKEGRKSYKVADLSEWWSGQRNIVLCDPNILACSDWRDLLQQLADSKARVDINQGMDVRLLTREKVEMLNKINLSTIHFAWDDYRQKDAVLRGLKCFSEHFRRSLDRGHFAQLFVLTNFDTTPEQDLERIYTLRDMHFEPYVMVYDKAHAAPFYKSLQRWVNMRAIFHRIKTFDEYNRNLAKE
;
A
#
# COMPACT_ATOMS: atom_id res chain seq x y z
N MET A 1 -10.91 31.37 -2.97
CA MET A 1 -9.71 31.32 -3.84
C MET A 1 -9.90 30.30 -4.94
N LYS A 2 -9.09 30.35 -5.99
CA LYS A 2 -9.05 29.31 -7.01
C LYS A 2 -7.88 28.36 -6.76
N ILE A 3 -8.20 27.09 -6.51
CA ILE A 3 -7.28 26.05 -6.08
C ILE A 3 -7.13 25.00 -7.17
N GLY A 4 -5.91 24.75 -7.59
CA GLY A 4 -5.55 23.71 -8.53
C GLY A 4 -4.96 22.49 -7.83
N LEU A 5 -5.31 21.28 -8.28
CA LEU A 5 -4.81 20.03 -7.74
C LEU A 5 -4.01 19.26 -8.78
N ILE A 6 -2.85 18.75 -8.41
CA ILE A 6 -1.99 17.90 -9.25
C ILE A 6 -1.65 16.62 -8.47
N ASP A 7 -2.13 15.48 -8.96
CA ASP A 7 -1.63 14.17 -8.57
C ASP A 7 -0.51 13.78 -9.53
N ALA A 8 0.75 13.88 -9.07
CA ALA A 8 1.92 13.68 -9.90
C ALA A 8 2.03 12.23 -10.38
N ASP A 9 1.65 11.26 -9.54
CA ASP A 9 1.69 9.83 -9.86
C ASP A 9 0.67 9.48 -10.95
N LEU A 10 -0.54 10.01 -10.84
CA LEU A 10 -1.60 9.84 -11.84
C LEU A 10 -1.23 10.47 -13.19
N MET A 11 -0.63 11.67 -13.17
CA MET A 11 -0.18 12.34 -14.39
C MET A 11 0.95 11.61 -15.09
N TRP A 12 1.94 11.14 -14.32
CA TRP A 12 3.06 10.38 -14.85
C TRP A 12 2.62 9.11 -15.54
N SER A 13 1.79 8.36 -14.88
CA SER A 13 1.33 7.10 -15.40
C SER A 13 0.49 7.23 -16.68
N LYS A 14 -0.27 8.31 -16.84
CA LYS A 14 -0.97 8.63 -18.10
C LYS A 14 -0.01 8.93 -19.25
N ARG A 15 1.13 9.57 -18.97
CA ARG A 15 2.14 9.93 -19.98
C ARG A 15 3.04 8.78 -20.38
N ALA A 16 3.51 8.00 -19.40
CA ALA A 16 4.50 6.95 -19.62
C ALA A 16 4.02 5.81 -20.52
N ASN A 17 2.73 5.53 -20.51
CA ASN A 17 2.21 4.34 -21.20
C ASN A 17 1.51 4.61 -22.52
N GLY A 18 1.30 5.88 -22.93
CA GLY A 18 0.55 6.21 -24.17
C GLY A 18 -0.83 5.52 -24.25
N ARG A 19 -1.14 4.71 -23.25
CA ARG A 19 -2.38 3.94 -23.10
C ARG A 19 -3.28 4.66 -22.11
N ARG A 20 -4.57 4.69 -22.41
CA ARG A 20 -5.56 5.16 -21.45
C ARG A 20 -5.36 4.42 -20.13
N TYR A 21 -5.20 5.16 -19.04
CA TYR A 21 -5.14 4.63 -17.70
C TYR A 21 -6.30 3.68 -17.44
N GLY A 22 -5.98 2.53 -16.89
CA GLY A 22 -6.99 1.60 -16.38
C GLY A 22 -7.67 0.77 -17.44
N LYS A 23 -7.07 -0.35 -17.81
CA LYS A 23 -7.85 -1.48 -18.30
C LYS A 23 -8.75 -2.05 -17.20
N THR A 24 -8.45 -1.76 -15.93
CA THR A 24 -9.25 -2.16 -14.77
C THR A 24 -9.34 -1.03 -13.75
N LYS A 25 -10.44 -0.95 -13.00
CA LYS A 25 -10.63 0.02 -11.89
C LYS A 25 -9.57 -0.15 -10.77
N ALA A 26 -8.85 -1.25 -10.75
CA ALA A 26 -7.84 -1.61 -9.76
C ALA A 26 -6.52 -0.82 -9.90
N ASP A 27 -6.29 -0.18 -11.06
CA ASP A 27 -5.00 0.45 -11.35
C ASP A 27 -4.88 1.90 -10.85
N ILE A 28 -5.92 2.45 -10.22
CA ILE A 28 -5.93 3.83 -9.71
C ILE A 28 -6.03 3.80 -8.20
N PHE A 29 -4.94 4.17 -7.55
CA PHE A 29 -4.91 4.42 -6.12
C PHE A 29 -5.08 5.93 -5.89
N PRO A 30 -6.22 6.39 -5.32
CA PRO A 30 -6.46 7.82 -5.10
C PRO A 30 -5.46 8.41 -4.10
N ASN A 31 -5.06 9.65 -4.35
CA ASN A 31 -4.21 10.38 -3.43
C ASN A 31 -5.04 10.98 -2.29
N LEU A 32 -4.93 10.38 -1.10
CA LEU A 32 -5.74 10.75 0.07
C LEU A 32 -5.49 12.21 0.51
N ALA A 33 -4.23 12.68 0.45
CA ALA A 33 -3.91 14.06 0.82
C ALA A 33 -4.62 15.07 -0.09
N ILE A 34 -4.63 14.81 -1.41
CA ILE A 34 -5.34 15.65 -2.39
C ILE A 34 -6.86 15.64 -2.13
N MET A 35 -7.44 14.48 -1.81
CA MET A 35 -8.87 14.40 -1.50
C MET A 35 -9.23 15.18 -0.23
N LYS A 36 -8.41 15.14 0.80
CA LYS A 36 -8.60 15.92 2.03
C LYS A 36 -8.45 17.43 1.78
N LEU A 37 -7.41 17.84 1.06
CA LEU A 37 -7.22 19.24 0.65
C LEU A 37 -8.42 19.76 -0.16
N SER A 38 -8.91 18.97 -1.11
CA SER A 38 -10.10 19.31 -1.86
C SER A 38 -11.32 19.53 -0.98
N ALA A 39 -11.58 18.60 -0.07
CA ALA A 39 -12.69 18.68 0.86
C ALA A 39 -12.61 19.94 1.75
N TRP A 40 -11.42 20.22 2.28
CA TRP A 40 -11.19 21.38 3.15
C TRP A 40 -11.41 22.70 2.42
N HIS A 41 -10.83 22.86 1.21
CA HIS A 41 -10.99 24.07 0.43
C HIS A 41 -12.45 24.28 -0.03
N LYS A 42 -13.14 23.22 -0.48
CA LYS A 42 -14.56 23.29 -0.84
C LYS A 42 -15.44 23.69 0.36
N ARG A 43 -15.15 23.15 1.54
CA ARG A 43 -15.84 23.53 2.79
C ARG A 43 -15.66 25.01 3.14
N ASN A 44 -14.51 25.59 2.77
CA ASN A 44 -14.22 27.02 2.98
C ASN A 44 -14.71 27.93 1.83
N GLY A 45 -15.46 27.40 0.87
CA GLY A 45 -16.03 28.16 -0.25
C GLY A 45 -15.04 28.46 -1.38
N ASP A 46 -13.91 27.77 -1.44
CA ASP A 46 -12.94 27.90 -2.52
C ASP A 46 -13.40 27.14 -3.78
N ASP A 47 -13.01 27.64 -4.96
CA ASP A 47 -13.19 26.96 -6.26
C ASP A 47 -12.05 25.96 -6.46
N VAL A 48 -12.35 24.66 -6.42
CA VAL A 48 -11.36 23.57 -6.48
C VAL A 48 -11.54 22.73 -7.72
N GLU A 49 -10.49 22.61 -8.51
CA GLU A 49 -10.49 21.77 -9.72
C GLU A 49 -9.13 21.08 -9.94
N TRP A 50 -9.11 20.06 -10.79
CA TRP A 50 -7.87 19.54 -11.34
C TRP A 50 -7.15 20.62 -12.15
N TYR A 51 -5.83 20.73 -11.97
CA TYR A 51 -5.02 21.73 -12.66
C TYR A 51 -5.26 21.70 -14.19
N ASN A 52 -5.51 22.87 -14.73
CA ASN A 52 -5.60 23.13 -16.17
C ASN A 52 -4.57 24.20 -16.53
N GLY A 53 -3.57 23.84 -17.35
CA GLY A 53 -2.48 24.73 -17.72
C GLY A 53 -2.88 26.02 -18.47
N LEU A 54 -4.15 26.13 -18.91
CA LEU A 54 -4.68 27.35 -19.55
C LEU A 54 -5.28 28.36 -18.56
N LYS A 55 -5.32 28.00 -17.27
CA LYS A 55 -5.91 28.83 -16.21
C LYS A 55 -4.83 29.29 -15.23
N HIS A 56 -5.07 30.43 -14.58
CA HIS A 56 -4.30 30.90 -13.45
C HIS A 56 -4.97 30.47 -12.13
N TYR A 57 -4.18 30.15 -11.11
CA TYR A 57 -4.64 29.71 -9.80
C TYR A 57 -4.02 30.55 -8.69
N ASN A 58 -4.76 30.80 -7.62
CA ASN A 58 -4.18 31.41 -6.44
C ASN A 58 -3.22 30.45 -5.73
N ARG A 59 -3.57 29.15 -5.68
CA ARG A 59 -2.72 28.13 -5.09
C ARG A 59 -2.87 26.81 -5.82
N ILE A 60 -1.76 26.09 -5.95
CA ILE A 60 -1.73 24.73 -6.48
C ILE A 60 -1.06 23.80 -5.48
N TYR A 61 -1.71 22.66 -5.23
CA TYR A 61 -1.13 21.55 -4.49
C TYR A 61 -0.66 20.48 -5.45
N VAL A 62 0.61 20.09 -5.31
CA VAL A 62 1.21 18.99 -6.07
C VAL A 62 1.56 17.88 -5.07
N SER A 63 0.91 16.73 -5.17
CA SER A 63 1.21 15.59 -4.32
C SER A 63 1.85 14.46 -5.12
N LYS A 64 2.92 13.88 -4.55
CA LYS A 64 3.65 12.74 -5.09
C LYS A 64 3.86 11.71 -3.98
N VAL A 65 3.40 10.47 -4.19
CA VAL A 65 3.51 9.37 -3.23
C VAL A 65 4.76 8.54 -3.48
N PHE A 66 5.06 8.23 -4.75
CA PHE A 66 6.17 7.34 -5.11
C PHE A 66 7.45 8.11 -5.43
N SER A 67 8.58 7.71 -4.83
CA SER A 67 9.91 8.27 -5.09
C SER A 67 10.33 8.15 -6.56
N THR A 68 9.90 7.08 -7.22
CA THR A 68 10.20 6.80 -8.63
C THR A 68 9.41 7.64 -9.63
N THR A 69 8.38 8.35 -9.20
CA THR A 69 7.65 9.27 -10.07
C THR A 69 8.53 10.46 -10.42
N PRO A 70 8.83 10.71 -11.71
CA PRO A 70 9.69 11.82 -12.12
C PRO A 70 9.09 13.18 -11.75
N GLU A 71 9.99 14.15 -11.55
CA GLU A 71 9.57 15.52 -11.32
C GLU A 71 8.88 16.09 -12.55
N ASN A 72 7.78 16.78 -12.33
CA ASN A 72 7.04 17.42 -13.40
C ASN A 72 7.69 18.76 -13.78
N GLN A 73 8.21 18.86 -15.01
CA GLN A 73 8.84 20.05 -15.54
C GLN A 73 7.83 21.07 -16.16
N MET A 74 6.53 20.89 -15.95
CA MET A 74 5.53 21.84 -16.45
C MET A 74 5.69 23.21 -15.77
N VAL A 75 5.59 24.27 -16.57
CA VAL A 75 5.36 25.60 -16.03
C VAL A 75 3.98 25.64 -15.39
N ILE A 76 3.94 25.93 -14.10
CA ILE A 76 2.70 26.01 -13.32
C ILE A 76 2.31 27.49 -13.20
N ASN A 77 1.14 27.85 -13.69
CA ASN A 77 0.61 29.20 -13.66
C ASN A 77 -0.20 29.42 -12.36
N ALA A 78 0.48 29.85 -11.29
CA ALA A 78 -0.14 30.09 -9.98
C ALA A 78 0.67 31.12 -9.17
N ASP A 79 -0.02 31.77 -8.20
CA ASP A 79 0.63 32.67 -7.24
C ASP A 79 1.50 31.86 -6.25
N GLU A 80 1.00 30.67 -5.83
CA GLU A 80 1.68 29.79 -4.90
C GLU A 80 1.60 28.32 -5.33
N VAL A 81 2.71 27.59 -5.19
CA VAL A 81 2.78 26.14 -5.45
C VAL A 81 3.30 25.40 -4.22
N ILE A 82 2.46 24.56 -3.63
CA ILE A 82 2.79 23.72 -2.47
C ILE A 82 3.02 22.29 -2.94
N ARG A 83 4.21 21.75 -2.68
CA ARG A 83 4.57 20.36 -2.98
C ARG A 83 4.60 19.55 -1.69
N GLY A 84 4.05 18.33 -1.72
CA GLY A 84 4.00 17.42 -0.60
C GLY A 84 3.84 15.95 -0.99
N GLY A 85 3.84 15.10 0.04
CA GLY A 85 3.75 13.66 -0.11
C GLY A 85 5.09 12.94 -0.03
N SER A 86 5.06 11.66 0.32
CA SER A 86 6.23 10.82 0.60
C SER A 86 7.26 10.78 -0.52
N GLY A 87 6.82 10.89 -1.79
CA GLY A 87 7.70 10.86 -2.94
C GLY A 87 8.64 12.06 -3.06
N TYR A 88 8.37 13.18 -2.36
CA TYR A 88 9.30 14.31 -2.24
C TYR A 88 10.26 14.16 -1.06
N ALA A 89 9.90 13.36 -0.08
CA ALA A 89 10.68 13.17 1.15
C ALA A 89 11.54 11.91 1.12
N ILE A 90 11.42 11.08 0.10
CA ILE A 90 12.22 9.88 -0.09
C ILE A 90 13.21 10.14 -1.23
N GLN A 91 14.49 9.98 -0.93
CA GLN A 91 15.58 10.07 -1.91
C GLN A 91 16.17 8.68 -2.17
N LEU A 92 16.50 8.40 -3.42
CA LEU A 92 17.29 7.23 -3.80
C LEU A 92 18.78 7.57 -3.67
N ILE A 93 19.42 7.00 -2.66
CA ILE A 93 20.87 7.13 -2.42
C ILE A 93 21.47 5.74 -2.56
N GLU A 94 22.35 5.56 -3.56
CA GLU A 94 22.99 4.26 -3.85
C GLU A 94 21.99 3.08 -3.94
N GLY A 95 20.84 3.31 -4.58
CA GLY A 95 19.80 2.30 -4.75
C GLY A 95 18.93 2.06 -3.51
N ARG A 96 19.13 2.81 -2.42
CA ARG A 96 18.34 2.73 -1.20
C ARG A 96 17.41 3.92 -1.04
N GLU A 97 16.19 3.67 -0.66
CA GLU A 97 15.25 4.72 -0.28
C GLU A 97 15.61 5.27 1.11
N VAL A 98 15.96 6.55 1.16
CA VAL A 98 16.31 7.26 2.40
C VAL A 98 15.30 8.37 2.65
N TRP A 99 14.75 8.40 3.85
CA TRP A 99 13.85 9.45 4.31
C TRP A 99 14.65 10.70 4.67
N ASN A 100 14.33 11.86 4.04
CA ASN A 100 15.04 13.13 4.24
C ASN A 100 14.40 14.08 5.25
N GLY A 101 13.27 13.68 5.84
CA GLY A 101 12.55 14.51 6.83
C GLY A 101 11.71 15.66 6.27
N ASN A 102 11.67 15.85 4.94
CA ASN A 102 10.97 16.97 4.30
C ASN A 102 9.51 16.68 3.94
N ASP A 103 8.86 15.74 4.62
CA ASP A 103 7.43 15.48 4.42
C ASP A 103 6.60 16.60 5.06
N LYS A 104 5.80 17.26 4.25
CA LYS A 104 4.82 18.22 4.75
C LYS A 104 3.60 17.45 5.23
N GLN A 105 3.40 17.44 6.55
CA GLN A 105 2.18 16.90 7.13
C GLN A 105 1.00 17.83 6.81
N LEU A 106 -0.19 17.26 6.66
CA LEU A 106 -1.41 18.06 6.56
C LEU A 106 -1.69 18.71 7.94
N PRO A 107 -2.21 19.96 7.98
CA PRO A 107 -2.74 20.52 9.21
C PRO A 107 -3.87 19.66 9.80
N ASP A 108 -4.04 19.65 11.11
CA ASP A 108 -5.04 18.82 11.79
C ASP A 108 -6.46 19.02 11.25
N GLU A 109 -6.85 20.26 10.95
CA GLU A 109 -8.17 20.56 10.37
C GLU A 109 -8.37 19.99 8.96
N VAL A 110 -7.28 19.65 8.27
CA VAL A 110 -7.29 18.97 6.96
C VAL A 110 -7.15 17.48 7.14
N GLU A 111 -6.35 17.01 8.10
CA GLU A 111 -6.13 15.57 8.33
C GLU A 111 -7.42 14.88 8.80
N HIS A 112 -8.23 15.53 9.63
CA HIS A 112 -9.46 15.01 10.22
C HIS A 112 -10.75 15.40 9.46
N ILE A 113 -10.66 15.56 8.13
CA ILE A 113 -11.83 15.85 7.28
C ILE A 113 -12.18 14.64 6.41
N MET A 114 -13.49 14.43 6.20
CA MET A 114 -13.97 13.44 5.23
C MET A 114 -13.37 13.72 3.84
N PRO A 115 -12.64 12.76 3.23
CA PRO A 115 -12.04 12.96 1.92
C PRO A 115 -13.07 13.23 0.81
N ASP A 116 -12.72 14.07 -0.15
CA ASP A 116 -13.54 14.32 -1.34
C ASP A 116 -13.42 13.16 -2.35
N TYR A 117 -14.25 12.15 -2.18
CA TYR A 117 -14.31 11.00 -3.09
C TYR A 117 -14.83 11.34 -4.50
N SER A 118 -15.38 12.53 -4.72
CA SER A 118 -15.85 12.96 -6.04
C SER A 118 -14.72 13.24 -7.04
N LEU A 119 -13.50 13.50 -6.55
CA LEU A 119 -12.32 13.76 -7.38
C LEU A 119 -11.93 12.57 -8.26
N TYR A 120 -12.02 11.36 -7.72
CA TYR A 120 -11.62 10.12 -8.41
C TYR A 120 -12.84 9.31 -8.82
N LYS A 121 -13.48 9.72 -9.92
CA LYS A 121 -14.74 9.13 -10.41
C LYS A 121 -14.73 7.61 -10.57
N MET A 122 -13.56 7.00 -10.69
CA MET A 122 -13.40 5.55 -10.92
C MET A 122 -13.45 4.71 -9.65
N VAL A 123 -13.33 5.31 -8.46
CA VAL A 123 -13.33 4.61 -7.16
C VAL A 123 -14.46 5.06 -6.24
N LYS A 124 -15.62 5.37 -6.81
CA LYS A 124 -16.77 5.96 -6.10
C LYS A 124 -17.25 5.17 -4.89
N ASP A 125 -17.19 3.83 -4.95
CA ASP A 125 -17.71 2.95 -3.89
C ASP A 125 -16.60 2.43 -2.97
N THR A 126 -15.43 3.08 -2.94
CA THR A 126 -14.29 2.66 -2.14
C THR A 126 -13.80 3.79 -1.27
N ALA A 127 -13.84 3.58 0.05
CA ALA A 127 -13.17 4.44 1.01
C ALA A 127 -11.72 4.00 1.20
N ILE A 128 -10.81 4.94 1.34
CA ILE A 128 -9.38 4.70 1.53
C ILE A 128 -8.90 5.54 2.69
N GLY A 129 -8.18 4.94 3.63
CA GLY A 129 -7.68 5.70 4.78
C GLY A 129 -6.80 4.88 5.72
N PHE A 130 -6.49 5.51 6.83
CA PHE A 130 -5.71 4.97 7.92
C PHE A 130 -6.52 5.06 9.22
N LEU A 131 -6.45 4.00 10.02
CA LEU A 131 -6.93 3.98 11.41
C LEU A 131 -5.74 4.12 12.36
N SER A 132 -4.57 3.56 11.98
CA SER A 132 -3.33 3.67 12.74
C SER A 132 -2.15 4.02 11.84
N ARG A 133 -1.13 4.64 12.43
CA ARG A 133 0.16 4.95 11.80
C ARG A 133 1.31 4.50 12.69
N GLY A 134 2.52 4.49 12.12
CA GLY A 134 3.74 4.08 12.82
C GLY A 134 3.91 2.57 12.90
N CYS A 135 5.15 2.13 13.11
CA CYS A 135 5.49 0.72 13.22
C CYS A 135 6.68 0.49 14.16
N PRO A 136 6.57 -0.43 15.16
CA PRO A 136 7.65 -0.65 16.12
C PRO A 136 8.86 -1.42 15.53
N ARG A 137 8.75 -1.97 14.31
CA ARG A 137 9.76 -2.88 13.76
C ARG A 137 11.05 -2.17 13.32
N GLY A 138 10.97 -1.03 12.66
CA GLY A 138 12.13 -0.29 12.19
C GLY A 138 13.00 -1.12 11.23
N CYS A 139 12.39 -1.85 10.31
CA CYS A 139 13.09 -2.62 9.29
C CYS A 139 13.99 -1.71 8.45
N SER A 140 15.21 -2.17 8.14
CA SER A 140 16.24 -1.35 7.48
C SER A 140 15.92 -0.95 6.03
N PHE A 141 14.98 -1.64 5.40
CA PHE A 141 14.47 -1.31 4.06
C PHE A 141 13.24 -0.41 4.08
N CYS A 142 12.64 -0.15 5.25
CA CYS A 142 11.35 0.49 5.38
C CYS A 142 11.45 1.87 6.01
N HIS A 143 10.87 2.87 5.39
CA HIS A 143 10.89 4.24 5.88
C HIS A 143 9.76 4.58 6.89
N VAL A 144 8.81 3.67 7.13
CA VAL A 144 7.67 3.93 8.03
C VAL A 144 8.11 4.39 9.41
N ALA A 145 9.07 3.68 10.03
CA ALA A 145 9.54 4.04 11.37
C ALA A 145 10.25 5.41 11.43
N ALA A 146 10.93 5.80 10.36
CA ALA A 146 11.55 7.12 10.24
C ALA A 146 10.52 8.23 10.00
N LYS A 147 9.48 7.95 9.21
CA LYS A 147 8.43 8.88 8.83
C LYS A 147 7.37 9.07 9.92
N GLU A 148 6.89 7.97 10.52
CA GLU A 148 5.69 7.93 11.36
C GLU A 148 5.99 7.54 12.80
N GLY A 149 7.25 7.20 13.10
CA GLY A 149 7.69 6.81 14.44
C GLY A 149 7.69 5.29 14.69
N ARG A 150 8.34 4.90 15.78
CA ARG A 150 8.55 3.51 16.21
C ARG A 150 7.46 2.99 17.16
N LYS A 151 6.29 3.59 17.15
CA LYS A 151 5.12 3.14 17.90
C LYS A 151 3.92 3.16 16.96
N SER A 152 3.14 2.10 16.94
CA SER A 152 1.85 2.14 16.26
C SER A 152 0.81 2.80 17.16
N TYR A 153 0.08 3.78 16.65
CA TYR A 153 -0.90 4.57 17.38
C TYR A 153 -2.11 4.88 16.52
N LYS A 154 -3.27 5.01 17.15
CA LYS A 154 -4.52 5.41 16.50
C LYS A 154 -4.40 6.83 15.97
N VAL A 155 -4.86 7.07 14.73
CA VAL A 155 -4.87 8.40 14.10
C VAL A 155 -6.25 8.87 13.69
N ALA A 156 -7.20 7.96 13.52
CA ALA A 156 -8.57 8.32 13.14
C ALA A 156 -9.56 7.23 13.58
N ASP A 157 -10.81 7.60 13.69
CA ASP A 157 -11.94 6.68 13.67
C ASP A 157 -12.40 6.44 12.23
N LEU A 158 -12.99 5.28 11.96
CA LEU A 158 -13.45 4.92 10.61
C LEU A 158 -14.46 5.94 10.05
N SER A 159 -15.28 6.52 10.90
CA SER A 159 -16.27 7.55 10.54
C SER A 159 -15.69 8.84 9.98
N GLU A 160 -14.40 9.11 10.19
CA GLU A 160 -13.74 10.31 9.68
C GLU A 160 -13.46 10.23 8.17
N TRP A 161 -13.41 9.01 7.60
CA TRP A 161 -13.09 8.83 6.18
C TRP A 161 -13.94 7.78 5.46
N TRP A 162 -14.88 7.13 6.15
CA TRP A 162 -15.86 6.22 5.56
C TRP A 162 -17.28 6.72 5.86
N SER A 163 -18.13 6.78 4.84
CA SER A 163 -19.51 7.24 4.92
C SER A 163 -20.51 6.29 4.23
N GLY A 164 -20.23 4.97 4.32
CA GLY A 164 -21.11 3.95 3.77
C GLY A 164 -20.68 3.36 2.42
N GLN A 165 -19.47 3.64 1.95
CA GLN A 165 -18.91 2.97 0.76
C GLN A 165 -18.90 1.45 0.94
N ARG A 166 -19.13 0.71 -0.14
CA ARG A 166 -19.18 -0.76 -0.13
C ARG A 166 -17.82 -1.40 0.15
N ASN A 167 -16.75 -0.71 -0.23
CA ASN A 167 -15.39 -1.20 -0.08
C ASN A 167 -14.58 -0.25 0.78
N ILE A 168 -13.69 -0.82 1.58
CA ILE A 168 -12.69 -0.11 2.37
C ILE A 168 -11.32 -0.64 1.99
N VAL A 169 -10.38 0.24 1.68
CA VAL A 169 -8.94 -0.05 1.57
C VAL A 169 -8.25 0.56 2.78
N LEU A 170 -7.79 -0.29 3.67
CA LEU A 170 -7.05 0.11 4.86
C LEU A 170 -5.55 0.14 4.54
N CYS A 171 -4.92 1.30 4.74
CA CYS A 171 -3.51 1.55 4.42
C CYS A 171 -2.59 1.52 5.64
N ASP A 172 -3.04 1.02 6.77
CA ASP A 172 -2.30 0.98 8.04
C ASP A 172 -1.00 0.19 7.90
N PRO A 173 0.15 0.75 8.28
CA PRO A 173 1.43 0.05 8.17
C PRO A 173 1.53 -1.16 9.10
N ASN A 174 0.88 -1.14 10.28
CA ASN A 174 0.86 -2.27 11.19
C ASN A 174 -0.23 -2.13 12.27
N ILE A 175 -1.48 -2.28 11.90
CA ILE A 175 -2.63 -2.13 12.81
C ILE A 175 -2.55 -3.12 14.01
N LEU A 176 -1.99 -4.32 13.82
CA LEU A 176 -1.90 -5.34 14.89
C LEU A 176 -0.92 -4.93 16.01
N ALA A 177 -0.06 -3.94 15.78
CA ALA A 177 0.85 -3.39 16.79
C ALA A 177 0.25 -2.21 17.57
N CYS A 178 -0.88 -1.66 17.13
CA CYS A 178 -1.57 -0.57 17.81
C CYS A 178 -2.20 -1.07 19.12
N SER A 179 -2.11 -0.29 20.20
CA SER A 179 -2.79 -0.59 21.48
C SER A 179 -4.31 -0.73 21.30
N ASP A 180 -4.86 0.09 20.42
CA ASP A 180 -6.30 0.21 20.18
C ASP A 180 -6.82 -0.77 19.13
N TRP A 181 -6.02 -1.75 18.71
CA TRP A 181 -6.34 -2.67 17.61
C TRP A 181 -7.71 -3.34 17.74
N ARG A 182 -8.21 -3.61 18.97
CA ARG A 182 -9.54 -4.22 19.17
C ARG A 182 -10.65 -3.29 18.72
N ASP A 183 -10.62 -2.04 19.16
CA ASP A 183 -11.58 -1.02 18.76
C ASP A 183 -11.52 -0.79 17.25
N LEU A 184 -10.32 -0.63 16.69
CA LEU A 184 -10.13 -0.36 15.28
C LEU A 184 -10.64 -1.52 14.37
N LEU A 185 -10.35 -2.78 14.75
CA LEU A 185 -10.87 -3.93 14.02
C LEU A 185 -12.39 -4.11 14.23
N GLN A 186 -12.93 -3.72 15.40
CA GLN A 186 -14.36 -3.76 15.64
C GLN A 186 -15.09 -2.73 14.76
N GLN A 187 -14.57 -1.51 14.58
CA GLN A 187 -15.14 -0.52 13.67
C GLN A 187 -15.22 -1.05 12.23
N LEU A 188 -14.17 -1.74 11.77
CA LEU A 188 -14.18 -2.39 10.45
C LEU A 188 -15.23 -3.52 10.36
N ALA A 189 -15.38 -4.31 11.42
CA ALA A 189 -16.40 -5.37 11.47
C ALA A 189 -17.84 -4.81 11.46
N ASP A 190 -18.07 -3.71 12.18
CA ASP A 190 -19.39 -3.06 12.29
C ASP A 190 -19.80 -2.35 11.00
N SER A 191 -18.84 -1.90 10.19
CA SER A 191 -19.11 -1.27 8.90
C SER A 191 -19.84 -2.20 7.91
N LYS A 192 -19.65 -3.51 8.04
CA LYS A 192 -20.09 -4.56 7.08
C LYS A 192 -19.55 -4.35 5.66
N ALA A 193 -18.73 -3.33 5.42
CA ALA A 193 -18.07 -3.08 4.14
C ALA A 193 -17.11 -4.22 3.81
N ARG A 194 -16.80 -4.35 2.53
CA ARG A 194 -15.77 -5.28 2.06
C ARG A 194 -14.39 -4.66 2.26
N VAL A 195 -13.61 -5.20 3.18
CA VAL A 195 -12.33 -4.63 3.62
C VAL A 195 -11.15 -5.31 2.95
N ASP A 196 -10.29 -4.50 2.36
CA ASP A 196 -8.94 -4.87 1.91
C ASP A 196 -7.93 -4.29 2.91
N ILE A 197 -7.23 -5.15 3.64
CA ILE A 197 -6.08 -4.74 4.46
C ILE A 197 -4.86 -4.77 3.56
N ASN A 198 -4.61 -3.63 2.91
CA ASN A 198 -3.72 -3.53 1.75
C ASN A 198 -2.22 -3.58 2.08
N GLN A 199 -1.83 -3.22 3.30
CA GLN A 199 -0.44 -3.30 3.75
C GLN A 199 -0.14 -4.63 4.44
N GLY A 200 1.14 -5.03 4.42
CA GLY A 200 1.57 -6.28 5.02
C GLY A 200 1.56 -6.23 6.54
N MET A 201 0.50 -6.77 7.16
CA MET A 201 0.44 -6.90 8.61
C MET A 201 1.56 -7.82 9.15
N ASP A 202 2.07 -7.49 10.32
CA ASP A 202 3.06 -8.31 11.00
C ASP A 202 2.44 -9.61 11.55
N VAL A 203 2.58 -10.67 10.80
CA VAL A 203 2.04 -12.00 11.13
C VAL A 203 2.53 -12.53 12.49
N ARG A 204 3.70 -12.09 12.97
CA ARG A 204 4.29 -12.48 14.27
C ARG A 204 3.49 -11.96 15.46
N LEU A 205 2.61 -10.97 15.24
CA LEU A 205 1.73 -10.39 16.25
C LEU A 205 0.37 -11.07 16.33
N LEU A 206 0.10 -12.04 15.46
CA LEU A 206 -1.15 -12.77 15.49
C LEU A 206 -1.27 -13.62 16.76
N THR A 207 -2.42 -13.50 17.36
CA THR A 207 -2.92 -14.33 18.46
C THR A 207 -4.27 -14.88 18.08
N ARG A 208 -4.74 -15.93 18.73
CA ARG A 208 -6.09 -16.47 18.55
C ARG A 208 -7.15 -15.35 18.59
N GLU A 209 -7.08 -14.48 19.58
CA GLU A 209 -8.01 -13.36 19.75
C GLU A 209 -8.02 -12.42 18.53
N LYS A 210 -6.84 -12.06 18.00
CA LYS A 210 -6.73 -11.21 16.82
C LYS A 210 -7.31 -11.89 15.58
N VAL A 211 -7.07 -13.20 15.41
CA VAL A 211 -7.66 -13.95 14.30
C VAL A 211 -9.19 -14.06 14.44
N GLU A 212 -9.70 -14.24 15.67
CA GLU A 212 -11.14 -14.23 15.92
C GLU A 212 -11.79 -12.87 15.61
N MET A 213 -11.09 -11.75 15.84
CA MET A 213 -11.53 -10.42 15.41
C MET A 213 -11.52 -10.28 13.89
N LEU A 214 -10.47 -10.73 13.21
CA LEU A 214 -10.41 -10.74 11.75
C LEU A 214 -11.54 -11.57 11.11
N ASN A 215 -12.00 -12.65 11.77
CA ASN A 215 -13.15 -13.44 11.32
C ASN A 215 -14.48 -12.68 11.31
N LYS A 216 -14.60 -11.58 12.08
CA LYS A 216 -15.82 -10.75 12.12
C LYS A 216 -15.88 -9.75 10.97
N ILE A 217 -14.74 -9.46 10.34
CA ILE A 217 -14.63 -8.49 9.26
C ILE A 217 -14.95 -9.17 7.93
N ASN A 218 -15.70 -8.49 7.08
CA ASN A 218 -15.94 -8.93 5.70
C ASN A 218 -14.69 -8.65 4.82
N LEU A 219 -13.61 -9.41 5.09
CA LEU A 219 -12.33 -9.25 4.39
C LEU A 219 -12.47 -9.65 2.92
N SER A 220 -11.96 -8.81 2.02
CA SER A 220 -11.76 -9.16 0.61
C SER A 220 -10.40 -9.80 0.37
N THR A 221 -9.37 -9.17 0.90
CA THR A 221 -7.97 -9.60 0.88
C THR A 221 -7.31 -9.25 2.19
N ILE A 222 -6.30 -9.99 2.53
CA ILE A 222 -5.46 -9.76 3.70
C ILE A 222 -4.00 -10.00 3.29
N HIS A 223 -3.13 -9.08 3.70
CA HIS A 223 -1.73 -9.14 3.38
C HIS A 223 -0.90 -9.26 4.66
N PHE A 224 0.04 -10.21 4.64
CA PHE A 224 1.09 -10.35 5.65
C PHE A 224 2.44 -10.12 4.98
N ALA A 225 3.52 -10.14 5.76
CA ALA A 225 4.87 -10.02 5.23
C ALA A 225 5.83 -11.02 5.90
N TRP A 226 6.74 -11.57 5.08
CA TRP A 226 7.88 -12.33 5.53
C TRP A 226 9.15 -11.82 4.83
N ASP A 227 9.64 -10.69 5.29
CA ASP A 227 10.77 -9.98 4.66
C ASP A 227 12.11 -10.38 5.24
N ASP A 228 12.20 -10.69 6.55
CA ASP A 228 13.41 -11.10 7.24
C ASP A 228 13.42 -12.63 7.45
N TYR A 229 14.34 -13.31 6.75
CA TYR A 229 14.50 -14.77 6.85
C TYR A 229 14.83 -15.25 8.27
N ARG A 230 15.56 -14.45 9.05
CA ARG A 230 15.93 -14.75 10.45
C ARG A 230 14.73 -14.87 11.38
N GLN A 231 13.59 -14.32 10.97
CA GLN A 231 12.32 -14.37 11.72
C GLN A 231 11.44 -15.59 11.36
N LYS A 232 12.00 -16.56 10.61
CA LYS A 232 11.29 -17.74 10.09
C LYS A 232 10.36 -18.37 11.14
N ASP A 233 10.88 -18.76 12.29
CA ASP A 233 10.10 -19.49 13.32
C ASP A 233 8.93 -18.65 13.86
N ALA A 234 9.15 -17.34 14.05
CA ALA A 234 8.11 -16.44 14.53
C ALA A 234 7.02 -16.23 13.47
N VAL A 235 7.41 -16.11 12.20
CA VAL A 235 6.47 -16.01 11.07
C VAL A 235 5.66 -17.29 10.94
N LEU A 236 6.30 -18.47 10.95
CA LEU A 236 5.61 -19.75 10.82
C LEU A 236 4.64 -20.00 11.97
N ARG A 237 4.99 -19.64 13.21
CA ARG A 237 4.03 -19.70 14.34
C ARG A 237 2.82 -18.82 14.10
N GLY A 238 3.01 -17.59 13.61
CA GLY A 238 1.91 -16.67 13.31
C GLY A 238 1.01 -17.18 12.18
N LEU A 239 1.61 -17.70 11.10
CA LEU A 239 0.86 -18.30 9.98
C LEU A 239 0.06 -19.53 10.41
N LYS A 240 0.67 -20.39 11.25
CA LYS A 240 -0.01 -21.55 11.84
C LYS A 240 -1.21 -21.11 12.69
N CYS A 241 -1.01 -20.13 13.59
CA CYS A 241 -2.08 -19.55 14.38
C CYS A 241 -3.23 -19.01 13.49
N PHE A 242 -2.90 -18.34 12.38
CA PHE A 242 -3.90 -17.88 11.43
C PHE A 242 -4.66 -19.05 10.78
N SER A 243 -3.96 -20.04 10.24
CA SER A 243 -4.57 -21.18 9.56
C SER A 243 -5.48 -22.01 10.48
N GLU A 244 -5.12 -22.15 11.76
CA GLU A 244 -5.87 -22.93 12.74
C GLU A 244 -7.15 -22.23 13.22
N HIS A 245 -7.19 -20.91 13.24
CA HIS A 245 -8.29 -20.14 13.85
C HIS A 245 -9.09 -19.31 12.83
N PHE A 246 -8.60 -19.15 11.61
CA PHE A 246 -9.30 -18.42 10.57
C PHE A 246 -10.35 -19.33 9.90
N ARG A 247 -11.59 -18.86 9.83
CA ARG A 247 -12.75 -19.70 9.45
C ARG A 247 -12.91 -19.91 7.94
N ARG A 248 -12.32 -19.03 7.11
CA ARG A 248 -12.42 -19.14 5.66
C ARG A 248 -11.28 -19.98 5.12
N SER A 249 -11.56 -20.84 4.13
CA SER A 249 -10.51 -21.61 3.45
C SER A 249 -9.51 -20.70 2.76
N LEU A 250 -8.24 -20.99 2.94
CA LEU A 250 -7.13 -20.34 2.25
C LEU A 250 -6.96 -20.83 0.80
N ASP A 251 -7.52 -22.00 0.47
CA ASP A 251 -7.44 -22.60 -0.88
C ASP A 251 -8.15 -21.80 -1.96
N ARG A 252 -8.99 -20.85 -1.58
CA ARG A 252 -9.72 -19.98 -2.50
C ARG A 252 -8.92 -18.76 -2.95
N GLY A 253 -7.66 -18.96 -3.26
CA GLY A 253 -6.67 -18.06 -3.87
C GLY A 253 -6.90 -16.54 -3.78
N HIS A 254 -5.84 -15.74 -3.69
CA HIS A 254 -5.78 -14.28 -3.52
C HIS A 254 -6.31 -13.74 -2.20
N PHE A 255 -6.85 -14.56 -1.31
CA PHE A 255 -7.40 -14.05 -0.09
C PHE A 255 -6.32 -13.66 0.92
N ALA A 256 -5.37 -14.55 1.18
CA ALA A 256 -4.25 -14.32 2.10
C ALA A 256 -2.93 -14.31 1.32
N GLN A 257 -2.38 -13.13 1.11
CA GLN A 257 -1.11 -12.94 0.43
C GLN A 257 0.00 -12.65 1.43
N LEU A 258 1.22 -13.14 1.13
CA LEU A 258 2.41 -12.74 1.85
C LEU A 258 3.39 -12.03 0.94
N PHE A 259 3.71 -10.79 1.30
CA PHE A 259 4.82 -10.07 0.71
C PHE A 259 6.13 -10.73 1.13
N VAL A 260 6.98 -10.98 0.14
CA VAL A 260 8.31 -11.58 0.31
C VAL A 260 9.31 -10.64 -0.34
N LEU A 261 10.04 -9.89 0.50
CA LEU A 261 11.13 -9.03 0.02
C LEU A 261 12.31 -9.90 -0.39
N THR A 262 12.81 -9.71 -1.60
CA THR A 262 13.96 -10.41 -2.17
C THR A 262 15.02 -9.42 -2.62
N ASN A 263 16.24 -9.87 -2.90
CA ASN A 263 17.36 -9.03 -3.31
C ASN A 263 17.74 -7.96 -2.29
N PHE A 264 17.60 -8.25 -0.99
CA PHE A 264 17.99 -7.33 0.08
C PHE A 264 19.09 -7.92 0.99
N ASP A 265 18.77 -8.82 1.94
CA ASP A 265 19.72 -9.49 2.82
C ASP A 265 19.42 -11.00 2.91
N THR A 266 18.94 -11.58 1.82
CA THR A 266 18.65 -13.01 1.67
C THR A 266 19.35 -13.59 0.45
N THR A 267 19.62 -14.91 0.49
CA THR A 267 20.14 -15.65 -0.66
C THR A 267 19.00 -16.14 -1.55
N PRO A 268 19.28 -16.48 -2.83
CA PRO A 268 18.30 -17.09 -3.73
C PRO A 268 17.64 -18.35 -3.15
N GLU A 269 18.39 -19.18 -2.43
CA GLU A 269 17.88 -20.40 -1.80
C GLU A 269 16.91 -20.08 -0.65
N GLN A 270 17.21 -19.08 0.16
CA GLN A 270 16.34 -18.60 1.24
C GLN A 270 15.05 -18.00 0.67
N ASP A 271 15.13 -17.31 -0.45
CA ASP A 271 13.96 -16.74 -1.13
C ASP A 271 13.05 -17.85 -1.67
N LEU A 272 13.62 -18.85 -2.32
CA LEU A 272 12.88 -20.02 -2.81
C LEU A 272 12.27 -20.82 -1.66
N GLU A 273 13.00 -21.03 -0.57
CA GLU A 273 12.49 -21.73 0.62
C GLU A 273 11.27 -21.02 1.19
N ARG A 274 11.30 -19.69 1.35
CA ARG A 274 10.13 -18.91 1.81
C ARG A 274 8.93 -19.11 0.88
N ILE A 275 9.17 -19.01 -0.43
CA ILE A 275 8.09 -19.13 -1.44
C ILE A 275 7.47 -20.53 -1.41
N TYR A 276 8.27 -21.59 -1.35
CA TYR A 276 7.78 -22.96 -1.30
C TYR A 276 7.05 -23.23 0.01
N THR A 277 7.61 -22.80 1.15
CA THR A 277 6.98 -22.94 2.46
C THR A 277 5.60 -22.29 2.50
N LEU A 278 5.48 -21.06 1.97
CA LEU A 278 4.19 -20.34 1.93
C LEU A 278 3.17 -21.08 1.08
N ARG A 279 3.58 -21.57 -0.10
CA ARG A 279 2.71 -22.36 -0.97
C ARG A 279 2.24 -23.65 -0.30
N ASP A 280 3.13 -24.36 0.37
CA ASP A 280 2.80 -25.61 1.07
C ASP A 280 1.85 -25.38 2.25
N MET A 281 1.87 -24.17 2.82
CA MET A 281 0.92 -23.69 3.82
C MET A 281 -0.36 -23.08 3.24
N HIS A 282 -0.58 -23.13 1.93
CA HIS A 282 -1.74 -22.55 1.21
C HIS A 282 -1.84 -21.03 1.26
N PHE A 283 -0.73 -20.33 1.47
CA PHE A 283 -0.66 -18.87 1.31
C PHE A 283 -0.14 -18.51 -0.08
N GLU A 284 -0.58 -17.37 -0.60
CA GLU A 284 -0.13 -16.84 -1.90
C GLU A 284 1.09 -15.93 -1.69
N PRO A 285 2.31 -16.34 -2.03
CA PRO A 285 3.46 -15.45 -1.96
C PRO A 285 3.35 -14.36 -3.03
N TYR A 286 3.82 -13.15 -2.69
CA TYR A 286 3.98 -12.04 -3.62
C TYR A 286 5.39 -11.47 -3.49
N VAL A 287 6.19 -11.67 -4.52
CA VAL A 287 7.61 -11.28 -4.52
C VAL A 287 7.76 -9.80 -4.81
N MET A 288 8.41 -9.09 -3.89
CA MET A 288 8.86 -7.72 -4.04
C MET A 288 10.38 -7.69 -4.17
N VAL A 289 10.88 -7.23 -5.31
CA VAL A 289 12.33 -7.16 -5.57
C VAL A 289 12.85 -5.79 -5.12
N TYR A 290 13.70 -5.79 -4.10
CA TYR A 290 14.39 -4.58 -3.67
C TYR A 290 15.35 -4.11 -4.77
N ASP A 291 15.41 -2.79 -5.02
CA ASP A 291 16.21 -2.20 -6.10
C ASP A 291 16.08 -2.98 -7.43
N LYS A 292 14.86 -3.13 -7.89
CA LYS A 292 14.55 -3.93 -9.09
C LYS A 292 15.31 -3.49 -10.34
N ALA A 293 15.72 -2.23 -10.42
CA ALA A 293 16.46 -1.70 -11.57
C ALA A 293 17.81 -2.42 -11.73
N HIS A 294 18.52 -2.61 -10.62
CA HIS A 294 19.85 -3.20 -10.57
C HIS A 294 19.85 -4.70 -10.18
N ALA A 295 18.68 -5.27 -9.93
CA ALA A 295 18.54 -6.67 -9.53
C ALA A 295 18.99 -7.64 -10.64
N ALA A 296 19.66 -8.73 -10.24
CA ALA A 296 20.07 -9.81 -11.13
C ALA A 296 18.86 -10.43 -11.89
N PRO A 297 19.06 -10.99 -13.07
CA PRO A 297 18.01 -11.63 -13.87
C PRO A 297 17.21 -12.68 -13.09
N PHE A 298 17.87 -13.41 -12.18
CA PHE A 298 17.22 -14.37 -11.26
C PHE A 298 16.01 -13.76 -10.56
N TYR A 299 16.16 -12.62 -9.91
CA TYR A 299 15.07 -12.00 -9.12
C TYR A 299 13.91 -11.52 -9.99
N LYS A 300 14.22 -11.05 -11.20
CA LYS A 300 13.19 -10.63 -12.17
C LYS A 300 12.37 -11.82 -12.66
N SER A 301 13.05 -12.96 -12.93
CA SER A 301 12.42 -14.22 -13.30
C SER A 301 11.62 -14.81 -12.15
N LEU A 302 12.17 -14.80 -10.93
CA LEU A 302 11.51 -15.24 -9.70
C LEU A 302 10.20 -14.45 -9.47
N GLN A 303 10.28 -13.11 -9.55
CA GLN A 303 9.10 -12.26 -9.42
C GLN A 303 8.04 -12.59 -10.49
N ARG A 304 8.47 -12.76 -11.74
CA ARG A 304 7.54 -13.11 -12.83
C ARG A 304 6.87 -14.45 -12.57
N TRP A 305 7.64 -15.47 -12.21
CA TRP A 305 7.10 -16.80 -11.91
C TRP A 305 6.07 -16.77 -10.80
N VAL A 306 6.38 -16.14 -9.67
CA VAL A 306 5.51 -16.12 -8.49
C VAL A 306 4.30 -15.21 -8.70
N ASN A 307 4.51 -13.97 -9.16
CA ASN A 307 3.44 -12.97 -9.22
C ASN A 307 2.49 -13.18 -10.40
N MET A 308 2.91 -13.95 -11.42
CA MET A 308 1.99 -14.42 -12.47
C MET A 308 1.32 -15.72 -12.03
N ARG A 309 0.26 -15.59 -11.28
CA ARG A 309 -0.46 -16.66 -10.61
C ARG A 309 -0.75 -17.88 -11.48
N ALA A 310 -1.21 -17.68 -12.72
CA ALA A 310 -1.46 -18.79 -13.66
C ALA A 310 -0.18 -19.61 -13.92
N ILE A 311 0.99 -18.96 -13.95
CA ILE A 311 2.28 -19.63 -14.09
C ILE A 311 2.64 -20.34 -12.79
N PHE A 312 2.53 -19.65 -11.64
CA PHE A 312 2.92 -20.18 -10.33
C PHE A 312 2.13 -21.45 -9.93
N HIS A 313 0.83 -21.47 -10.21
CA HIS A 313 0.01 -22.66 -9.94
C HIS A 313 0.23 -23.80 -10.93
N ARG A 314 0.61 -23.49 -12.17
CA ARG A 314 0.86 -24.50 -13.22
C ARG A 314 2.26 -25.12 -13.12
N ILE A 315 3.28 -24.28 -12.91
CA ILE A 315 4.70 -24.69 -12.88
C ILE A 315 5.14 -24.76 -11.41
N LYS A 316 5.43 -25.97 -10.93
CA LYS A 316 5.61 -26.23 -9.50
C LYS A 316 6.98 -25.84 -8.96
N THR A 317 8.01 -25.81 -9.78
CA THR A 317 9.36 -25.46 -9.36
C THR A 317 9.94 -24.32 -10.19
N PHE A 318 10.79 -23.54 -9.58
CA PHE A 318 11.49 -22.46 -10.27
C PHE A 318 12.45 -22.98 -11.36
N ASP A 319 13.07 -24.14 -11.10
CA ASP A 319 13.94 -24.79 -12.09
C ASP A 319 13.19 -25.25 -13.34
N GLU A 320 11.96 -25.73 -13.18
CA GLU A 320 11.07 -26.06 -14.30
C GLU A 320 10.71 -24.80 -15.09
N TYR A 321 10.40 -23.70 -14.40
CA TYR A 321 10.10 -22.42 -15.02
C TYR A 321 11.28 -21.88 -15.84
N ASN A 322 12.51 -21.90 -15.29
CA ASN A 322 13.70 -21.43 -15.99
C ASN A 322 14.06 -22.31 -17.20
N ARG A 323 13.87 -23.62 -17.11
CA ARG A 323 14.09 -24.53 -18.27
C ARG A 323 13.09 -24.26 -19.40
N ASN A 324 11.89 -23.85 -19.08
CA ASN A 324 10.89 -23.49 -20.10
C ASN A 324 11.23 -22.17 -20.78
N LEU A 325 11.73 -21.18 -20.04
CA LEU A 325 12.21 -19.91 -20.61
C LEU A 325 13.41 -20.08 -21.55
N ALA A 326 14.31 -21.02 -21.26
CA ALA A 326 15.48 -21.29 -22.11
C ALA A 326 15.14 -22.01 -23.44
N LYS A 327 13.89 -22.43 -23.63
CA LYS A 327 13.39 -23.08 -24.84
C LYS A 327 12.60 -22.13 -25.76
N GLU A 328 12.22 -20.95 -25.27
CA GLU A 328 11.62 -19.85 -26.01
C GLU A 328 12.70 -18.91 -26.56
#